data_d177b50ac63d63967bdca125a3b4036e
#
_entry.id   d177b50ac63d63967bdca125a3b4036e
#
_cell.length_a   1.000
_cell.length_b   1.000
_cell.length_c   1.000
_cell.angle_alpha   90.00
_cell.angle_beta   90.00
_cell.angle_gamma   90.00
#
_symmetry.space_group_name_H-M   'P 1'
#
loop_
_entity.id
_entity.type
_entity.pdbx_description
1 polymer ?
#
loop_
_entity_poly.entity_id
_entity_poly.type
_entity_poly.pdbx_seq_one_letter_code
_entity_poly.pdbx_strand_id
1 'polypeptide(L)'
;MGSISLQNAGITATDTLFSNLNLVIADGDRVGLIAGNGRGKSNLLRAIAGLSELTQGEIVRSRGLRIGYVEQDLPQQVRDLTFYDAVLEALPAADRDFESWRVDVVLDEFETPAGMRNRKLTELSGGWQRIALIARCWVLQPDALLLDEPTNHLDLGKLYQLENWIDQSAHNIPMVVASHDRQFLDATTNRTLFLRPDQCHYFSLPYSRARVALAETDEAAAAKRERNLKEVTRLRKQAAKLTNVGINSGSDLLVVKSKYLRERAAKIESAVLAVHKERSGDIKLGNSGAQAKVMLAVENVMVQTPAGEKLFTVDKLHLFQGDRVVILGRNGAGKSQFMGLLHRAMRGEEQPGVRVSPQLTVGYVDQAMSFLPEKVSPLSYITDRYDAGDQRSKSLLAAAGFPVEKQERPIAELSFGQRARLGLLAIRLSEPNFYLLDEPTNHVDIAGQERLEDEILTHGASCILISHDRSFVRGLGSRFFVIEGSKLREVDSPELFFARAARGDS
;
A
#
# COMPACT_ATOMS: atom_id res chain seq x y z
N MET A 1 26.30 -17.11 12.42
CA MET A 1 25.23 -17.27 11.42
C MET A 1 23.91 -17.37 12.16
N GLY A 2 23.10 -16.37 12.05
CA GLY A 2 21.81 -16.29 12.74
C GLY A 2 20.68 -16.72 11.80
N SER A 3 19.74 -17.53 12.28
CA SER A 3 18.54 -17.87 11.52
C SER A 3 17.29 -17.70 12.35
N ILE A 4 16.19 -17.41 11.68
CA ILE A 4 14.86 -17.31 12.26
C ILE A 4 13.99 -18.34 11.53
N SER A 5 13.40 -19.26 12.25
CA SER A 5 12.52 -20.31 11.70
C SER A 5 11.12 -20.18 12.27
N LEU A 6 10.14 -20.07 11.39
CA LEU A 6 8.73 -20.11 11.72
C LEU A 6 8.17 -21.48 11.37
N GLN A 7 7.47 -22.12 12.30
CA GLN A 7 6.89 -23.45 12.12
C GLN A 7 5.39 -23.40 12.40
N ASN A 8 4.59 -23.68 11.38
CA ASN A 8 3.13 -23.64 11.42
C ASN A 8 2.57 -22.36 12.05
N ALA A 9 3.28 -21.23 11.82
CA ALA A 9 2.95 -19.96 12.44
C ALA A 9 1.60 -19.43 11.92
N GLY A 10 0.80 -18.91 12.85
CA GLY A 10 -0.50 -18.32 12.54
C GLY A 10 -0.89 -17.26 13.56
N ILE A 11 -1.65 -16.25 13.08
CA ILE A 11 -2.24 -15.22 13.93
C ILE A 11 -3.72 -15.10 13.60
N THR A 12 -4.54 -15.20 14.66
CA THR A 12 -5.98 -14.98 14.63
C THR A 12 -6.29 -13.82 15.56
N ALA A 13 -6.97 -12.79 15.05
CA ALA A 13 -7.55 -11.72 15.85
C ALA A 13 -9.08 -11.94 15.90
N THR A 14 -9.88 -11.03 15.39
CA THR A 14 -11.33 -11.26 15.16
C THR A 14 -11.53 -12.28 14.03
N ASP A 15 -10.67 -12.20 13.01
CA ASP A 15 -10.59 -13.14 11.89
C ASP A 15 -9.19 -13.75 11.82
N THR A 16 -9.04 -14.88 11.12
CA THR A 16 -7.72 -15.44 10.81
C THR A 16 -6.98 -14.49 9.85
N LEU A 17 -5.87 -13.95 10.33
CA LEU A 17 -5.02 -13.07 9.51
C LEU A 17 -4.17 -13.91 8.56
N PHE A 18 -3.54 -14.94 9.09
CA PHE A 18 -2.83 -15.99 8.32
C PHE A 18 -2.66 -17.23 9.18
N SER A 19 -2.40 -18.37 8.54
CA SER A 19 -2.18 -19.66 9.19
C SER A 19 -1.16 -20.52 8.45
N ASN A 20 -0.60 -21.52 9.14
CA ASN A 20 0.30 -22.54 8.58
C ASN A 20 1.52 -21.95 7.84
N LEU A 21 2.05 -20.82 8.31
CA LEU A 21 3.26 -20.23 7.73
C LEU A 21 4.49 -21.02 8.20
N ASN A 22 5.21 -21.58 7.23
CA ASN A 22 6.52 -22.18 7.43
C ASN A 22 7.54 -21.39 6.65
N LEU A 23 8.54 -20.81 7.32
CA LEU A 23 9.53 -19.92 6.72
C LEU A 23 10.84 -20.02 7.47
N VAL A 24 11.94 -20.08 6.76
CA VAL A 24 13.28 -19.93 7.32
C VAL A 24 13.92 -18.71 6.71
N ILE A 25 14.43 -17.83 7.55
CA ILE A 25 15.15 -16.61 7.18
C ILE A 25 16.59 -16.79 7.66
N ALA A 26 17.55 -16.77 6.74
CA ALA A 26 18.96 -17.00 7.00
C ALA A 26 19.79 -15.84 6.43
N ASP A 27 21.09 -15.86 6.67
CA ASP A 27 22.02 -14.85 6.18
C ASP A 27 21.88 -14.64 4.66
N GLY A 28 21.80 -13.39 4.23
CA GLY A 28 21.61 -12.98 2.85
C GLY A 28 20.15 -13.05 2.35
N ASP A 29 19.19 -13.54 3.16
CA ASP A 29 17.78 -13.52 2.81
C ASP A 29 17.19 -12.13 3.03
N ARG A 30 16.69 -11.52 1.98
CA ARG A 30 15.94 -10.26 2.01
C ARG A 30 14.52 -10.55 1.54
N VAL A 31 13.60 -10.68 2.50
CA VAL A 31 12.22 -11.13 2.26
C VAL A 31 11.29 -9.93 2.18
N GLY A 32 10.66 -9.71 1.03
CA GLY A 32 9.54 -8.78 0.88
C GLY A 32 8.25 -9.40 1.43
N LEU A 33 7.65 -8.76 2.42
CA LEU A 33 6.40 -9.21 3.05
C LEU A 33 5.21 -8.45 2.46
N ILE A 34 4.38 -9.15 1.71
CA ILE A 34 3.24 -8.60 0.99
C ILE A 34 1.94 -9.12 1.60
N ALA A 35 1.05 -8.23 1.94
CA ALA A 35 -0.31 -8.56 2.35
C ALA A 35 -1.23 -7.34 2.19
N GLY A 36 -2.52 -7.57 2.07
CA GLY A 36 -3.52 -6.52 2.14
C GLY A 36 -3.49 -5.78 3.49
N ASN A 37 -4.04 -4.58 3.53
CA ASN A 37 -4.12 -3.80 4.76
C ASN A 37 -4.92 -4.53 5.85
N GLY A 38 -4.38 -4.53 7.08
CA GLY A 38 -4.98 -5.23 8.22
C GLY A 38 -4.84 -6.76 8.18
N ARG A 39 -4.00 -7.32 7.30
CA ARG A 39 -3.75 -8.77 7.19
C ARG A 39 -2.55 -9.27 8.01
N GLY A 40 -2.10 -8.48 8.98
CA GLY A 40 -1.15 -8.96 9.99
C GLY A 40 0.33 -8.81 9.64
N LYS A 41 0.73 -7.96 8.67
CA LYS A 41 2.15 -7.66 8.39
C LYS A 41 2.90 -7.24 9.66
N SER A 42 2.47 -6.17 10.28
CA SER A 42 3.08 -5.64 11.51
C SER A 42 3.01 -6.65 12.67
N ASN A 43 1.92 -7.43 12.78
CA ASN A 43 1.78 -8.46 13.80
C ASN A 43 2.82 -9.58 13.61
N LEU A 44 3.06 -10.00 12.37
CA LEU A 44 4.10 -10.98 12.06
C LEU A 44 5.49 -10.43 12.37
N LEU A 45 5.80 -9.19 11.96
CA LEU A 45 7.09 -8.57 12.25
C LEU A 45 7.31 -8.42 13.77
N ARG A 46 6.30 -7.99 14.52
CA ARG A 46 6.37 -7.92 15.99
C ARG A 46 6.54 -9.28 16.63
N ALA A 47 5.87 -10.32 16.13
CA ALA A 47 6.08 -11.67 16.61
C ALA A 47 7.50 -12.17 16.32
N ILE A 48 8.06 -11.91 15.13
CA ILE A 48 9.46 -12.23 14.80
C ILE A 48 10.42 -11.45 15.71
N ALA A 49 10.14 -10.19 16.03
CA ALA A 49 10.94 -9.39 16.96
C ALA A 49 10.83 -9.84 18.43
N GLY A 50 9.85 -10.71 18.78
CA GLY A 50 9.61 -11.13 20.15
C GLY A 50 8.78 -10.14 20.98
N LEU A 51 8.13 -9.18 20.32
CA LEU A 51 7.30 -8.14 20.94
C LEU A 51 5.82 -8.58 21.09
N SER A 52 5.43 -9.66 20.43
CA SER A 52 4.10 -10.27 20.54
C SER A 52 4.19 -11.78 20.33
N GLU A 53 3.14 -12.50 20.73
CA GLU A 53 3.04 -13.94 20.58
C GLU A 53 2.25 -14.33 19.32
N LEU A 54 2.53 -15.50 18.79
CA LEU A 54 1.70 -16.14 17.78
C LEU A 54 0.47 -16.76 18.42
N THR A 55 -0.64 -16.84 17.68
CA THR A 55 -1.81 -17.63 18.13
C THR A 55 -1.63 -19.13 17.91
N GLN A 56 -0.81 -19.49 16.90
CA GLN A 56 -0.51 -20.88 16.55
C GLN A 56 0.93 -20.99 16.07
N GLY A 57 1.53 -22.19 16.29
CA GLY A 57 2.89 -22.49 15.86
C GLY A 57 3.96 -21.85 16.76
N GLU A 58 5.18 -21.82 16.27
CA GLU A 58 6.31 -21.29 17.03
C GLU A 58 7.33 -20.55 16.15
N ILE A 59 8.10 -19.66 16.78
CA ILE A 59 9.23 -18.96 16.16
C ILE A 59 10.50 -19.36 16.92
N VAL A 60 11.39 -20.04 16.24
CA VAL A 60 12.70 -20.41 16.76
C VAL A 60 13.75 -19.42 16.25
N ARG A 61 14.48 -18.79 17.16
CA ARG A 61 15.55 -17.84 16.87
C ARG A 61 16.90 -18.40 17.31
N SER A 62 17.93 -18.19 16.53
CA SER A 62 19.29 -18.53 16.94
C SER A 62 19.65 -17.85 18.26
N ARG A 63 20.38 -18.55 19.12
CA ARG A 63 20.76 -18.02 20.44
C ARG A 63 21.62 -16.76 20.31
N GLY A 64 21.23 -15.71 21.03
CA GLY A 64 21.95 -14.44 21.03
C GLY A 64 21.70 -13.54 19.81
N LEU A 65 20.79 -13.90 18.91
CA LEU A 65 20.43 -13.10 17.73
C LEU A 65 19.79 -11.78 18.15
N ARG A 66 20.43 -10.67 17.78
CA ARG A 66 19.92 -9.31 17.98
C ARG A 66 19.04 -8.93 16.79
N ILE A 67 17.73 -8.83 17.00
CA ILE A 67 16.78 -8.46 15.97
C ILE A 67 16.44 -6.98 16.11
N GLY A 68 16.73 -6.21 15.05
CA GLY A 68 16.30 -4.83 14.94
C GLY A 68 14.90 -4.76 14.33
N TYR A 69 14.00 -4.04 14.98
CA TYR A 69 12.65 -3.79 14.46
C TYR A 69 12.39 -2.30 14.33
N VAL A 70 12.11 -1.86 13.11
CA VAL A 70 11.73 -0.49 12.80
C VAL A 70 10.22 -0.40 12.68
N GLU A 71 9.62 0.28 13.67
CA GLU A 71 8.16 0.45 13.76
C GLU A 71 7.63 1.38 12.66
N GLN A 72 6.33 1.24 12.36
CA GLN A 72 5.66 2.07 11.36
C GLN A 72 5.54 3.53 11.80
N ASP A 73 5.24 3.78 13.07
CA ASP A 73 5.00 5.13 13.62
C ASP A 73 6.13 5.57 14.57
N LEU A 74 6.31 6.89 14.70
CA LEU A 74 7.25 7.47 15.64
C LEU A 74 6.77 7.27 17.09
N PRO A 75 7.52 6.53 17.95
CA PRO A 75 7.16 6.31 19.34
C PRO A 75 7.05 7.64 20.12
N GLN A 76 6.07 7.73 21.00
CA GLN A 76 5.82 8.97 21.77
C GLN A 76 7.04 9.40 22.60
N GLN A 77 7.80 8.42 23.12
CA GLN A 77 8.93 8.66 24.02
C GLN A 77 10.07 9.45 23.36
N VAL A 78 10.24 9.34 22.04
CA VAL A 78 11.35 9.97 21.31
C VAL A 78 10.96 11.22 20.53
N ARG A 79 9.69 11.57 20.49
CA ARG A 79 9.16 12.68 19.68
C ARG A 79 9.80 14.03 19.98
N ASP A 80 10.06 14.30 21.25
CA ASP A 80 10.60 15.58 21.72
C ASP A 80 12.13 15.60 21.78
N LEU A 81 12.79 14.48 21.48
CA LEU A 81 14.23 14.39 21.42
C LEU A 81 14.76 14.98 20.11
N THR A 82 16.01 15.44 20.14
CA THR A 82 16.73 15.78 18.91
C THR A 82 17.01 14.50 18.10
N PHE A 83 17.30 14.62 16.82
CA PHE A 83 17.66 13.46 16.02
C PHE A 83 18.84 12.70 16.63
N TYR A 84 19.90 13.44 17.01
CA TYR A 84 21.07 12.87 17.67
C TYR A 84 20.72 12.15 18.96
N ASP A 85 20.01 12.81 19.88
CA ASP A 85 19.63 12.24 21.17
C ASP A 85 18.72 11.05 21.03
N ALA A 86 17.83 11.07 20.03
CA ALA A 86 16.95 9.96 19.74
C ALA A 86 17.73 8.70 19.31
N VAL A 87 18.80 8.84 18.54
CA VAL A 87 19.68 7.71 18.17
C VAL A 87 20.54 7.30 19.35
N LEU A 88 21.09 8.25 20.11
CA LEU A 88 21.90 7.99 21.30
C LEU A 88 21.12 7.22 22.37
N GLU A 89 19.84 7.59 22.59
CA GLU A 89 18.97 6.93 23.57
C GLU A 89 18.73 5.45 23.25
N ALA A 90 18.85 5.04 21.99
CA ALA A 90 18.73 3.63 21.62
C ALA A 90 19.86 2.77 22.20
N LEU A 91 21.04 3.35 22.42
CA LEU A 91 22.16 2.64 23.08
C LEU A 91 21.82 2.35 24.55
N PRO A 92 22.29 1.19 25.08
CA PRO A 92 22.20 0.89 26.51
C PRO A 92 22.80 2.04 27.33
N ALA A 93 22.17 2.40 28.45
CA ALA A 93 22.62 3.55 29.26
C ALA A 93 24.08 3.46 29.71
N ALA A 94 24.60 2.23 29.94
CA ALA A 94 25.98 2.01 30.31
C ALA A 94 26.98 2.29 29.18
N ASP A 95 26.53 2.23 27.94
CA ASP A 95 27.42 2.32 26.76
C ASP A 95 27.39 3.72 26.13
N ARG A 96 26.44 4.58 26.50
CA ARG A 96 26.20 5.89 25.86
C ARG A 96 27.43 6.82 25.92
N ASP A 97 28.15 6.84 27.03
CA ASP A 97 29.32 7.70 27.20
C ASP A 97 30.52 7.20 26.39
N PHE A 98 30.62 5.90 26.20
CA PHE A 98 31.80 5.28 25.55
C PHE A 98 31.56 4.99 24.06
N GLU A 99 30.32 4.76 23.65
CA GLU A 99 29.96 4.38 22.30
C GLU A 99 29.17 5.47 21.54
N SER A 100 29.12 6.71 22.08
CA SER A 100 28.43 7.84 21.40
C SER A 100 28.94 8.10 19.98
N TRP A 101 30.22 7.81 19.70
CA TRP A 101 30.78 7.89 18.36
C TRP A 101 30.05 7.06 17.30
N ARG A 102 29.38 5.98 17.71
CA ARG A 102 28.55 5.16 16.80
C ARG A 102 27.39 5.95 16.23
N VAL A 103 26.85 6.90 17.01
CA VAL A 103 25.77 7.77 16.56
C VAL A 103 26.23 8.61 15.38
N ASP A 104 27.43 9.22 15.49
CA ASP A 104 27.99 10.04 14.42
C ASP A 104 28.23 9.21 13.15
N VAL A 105 28.79 7.99 13.29
CA VAL A 105 29.00 7.07 12.17
C VAL A 105 27.68 6.74 11.47
N VAL A 106 26.64 6.38 12.23
CA VAL A 106 25.33 6.05 11.66
C VAL A 106 24.67 7.26 11.00
N LEU A 107 24.77 8.46 11.61
CA LEU A 107 24.23 9.67 11.02
C LEU A 107 24.98 10.08 9.74
N ASP A 108 26.28 9.80 9.65
CA ASP A 108 27.07 10.00 8.43
C ASP A 108 26.69 8.99 7.34
N GLU A 109 26.47 7.70 7.68
CA GLU A 109 25.97 6.69 6.73
C GLU A 109 24.63 7.08 6.11
N PHE A 110 23.74 7.71 6.90
CA PHE A 110 22.47 8.25 6.41
C PHE A 110 22.59 9.68 5.88
N GLU A 111 23.79 10.18 5.59
CA GLU A 111 24.03 11.52 5.03
C GLU A 111 23.22 12.61 5.74
N THR A 112 23.11 12.51 7.09
CA THR A 112 22.28 13.42 7.88
C THR A 112 22.97 14.77 8.03
N PRO A 113 22.41 15.87 7.47
CA PRO A 113 23.03 17.19 7.57
C PRO A 113 23.23 17.63 9.03
N ALA A 114 24.35 18.28 9.33
CA ALA A 114 24.68 18.73 10.69
C ALA A 114 23.56 19.61 11.31
N GLY A 115 22.94 20.47 10.52
CA GLY A 115 21.83 21.31 10.98
C GLY A 115 20.54 20.54 11.34
N MET A 116 20.41 19.28 10.90
CA MET A 116 19.26 18.44 11.23
C MET A 116 19.48 17.61 12.49
N ARG A 117 20.73 17.26 12.82
CA ARG A 117 21.08 16.41 13.96
C ARG A 117 20.58 16.96 15.30
N ASN A 118 20.56 18.29 15.45
CA ASN A 118 20.16 18.99 16.67
C ASN A 118 18.70 19.45 16.66
N ARG A 119 17.92 19.14 15.62
CA ARG A 119 16.48 19.47 15.56
C ARG A 119 15.67 18.37 16.20
N LYS A 120 14.57 18.74 16.87
CA LYS A 120 13.60 17.78 17.42
C LYS A 120 12.96 16.97 16.31
N LEU A 121 12.67 15.70 16.58
CA LEU A 121 12.02 14.83 15.59
C LEU A 121 10.67 15.37 15.14
N THR A 122 9.92 16.03 16.03
CA THR A 122 8.63 16.69 15.69
C THR A 122 8.76 17.86 14.70
N GLU A 123 9.93 18.46 14.59
CA GLU A 123 10.20 19.58 13.68
C GLU A 123 10.72 19.10 12.30
N LEU A 124 11.02 17.81 12.19
CA LEU A 124 11.53 17.20 10.97
C LEU A 124 10.39 16.71 10.08
N SER A 125 10.65 16.67 8.77
CA SER A 125 9.73 16.03 7.83
C SER A 125 9.57 14.53 8.14
N GLY A 126 8.42 13.95 7.76
CA GLY A 126 8.16 12.51 7.94
C GLY A 126 9.27 11.61 7.39
N GLY A 127 9.90 12.00 6.29
CA GLY A 127 11.05 11.28 5.73
C GLY A 127 12.27 11.28 6.64
N TRP A 128 12.60 12.40 7.30
CA TRP A 128 13.68 12.43 8.28
C TRP A 128 13.33 11.69 9.57
N GLN A 129 12.07 11.75 9.99
CA GLN A 129 11.59 10.94 11.13
C GLN A 129 11.75 9.44 10.84
N ARG A 130 11.46 9.00 9.61
CA ARG A 130 11.64 7.61 9.18
C ARG A 130 13.12 7.19 9.20
N ILE A 131 14.01 8.01 8.65
CA ILE A 131 15.46 7.78 8.70
C ILE A 131 15.94 7.71 10.15
N ALA A 132 15.44 8.57 11.04
CA ALA A 132 15.80 8.53 12.46
C ALA A 132 15.41 7.19 13.13
N LEU A 133 14.24 6.62 12.81
CA LEU A 133 13.83 5.31 13.33
C LEU A 133 14.74 4.18 12.83
N ILE A 134 15.16 4.24 11.57
CA ILE A 134 16.08 3.26 11.00
C ILE A 134 17.47 3.41 11.67
N ALA A 135 17.97 4.64 11.82
CA ALA A 135 19.24 4.93 12.48
C ALA A 135 19.25 4.47 13.95
N ARG A 136 18.15 4.68 14.69
CA ARG A 136 17.96 4.15 16.06
C ARG A 136 18.10 2.64 16.15
N CYS A 137 17.58 1.95 15.16
CA CYS A 137 17.68 0.50 15.07
C CYS A 137 19.10 0.07 14.69
N TRP A 138 19.70 0.78 13.72
CA TRP A 138 20.99 0.43 13.13
C TRP A 138 22.17 0.65 14.08
N VAL A 139 22.12 1.67 14.95
CA VAL A 139 23.18 1.96 15.94
C VAL A 139 23.40 0.78 16.91
N LEU A 140 22.40 -0.07 17.10
CA LEU A 140 22.47 -1.28 17.92
C LEU A 140 23.20 -2.44 17.24
N GLN A 141 23.60 -2.29 15.98
CA GLN A 141 24.23 -3.34 15.16
C GLN A 141 23.44 -4.64 15.19
N PRO A 142 22.23 -4.66 14.65
CA PRO A 142 21.39 -5.85 14.64
C PRO A 142 21.98 -6.95 13.75
N ASP A 143 21.73 -8.21 14.12
CA ASP A 143 22.09 -9.38 13.32
C ASP A 143 21.00 -9.77 12.34
N ALA A 144 19.77 -9.23 12.50
CA ALA A 144 18.65 -9.33 11.58
C ALA A 144 17.81 -8.04 11.64
N LEU A 145 17.22 -7.64 10.52
CA LEU A 145 16.48 -6.37 10.41
C LEU A 145 15.04 -6.59 9.94
N LEU A 146 14.10 -6.00 10.65
CA LEU A 146 12.68 -6.02 10.32
C LEU A 146 12.20 -4.60 10.07
N LEU A 147 11.74 -4.31 8.86
CA LEU A 147 11.30 -2.98 8.43
C LEU A 147 9.79 -2.99 8.16
N ASP A 148 9.03 -2.22 8.94
CA ASP A 148 7.58 -2.09 8.77
C ASP A 148 7.24 -0.78 8.05
N GLU A 149 6.86 -0.88 6.78
CA GLU A 149 6.55 0.22 5.87
C GLU A 149 7.63 1.33 5.84
N PRO A 150 8.93 0.99 5.59
CA PRO A 150 10.02 1.95 5.68
C PRO A 150 9.96 3.05 4.63
N THR A 151 9.19 2.86 3.57
CA THR A 151 9.05 3.78 2.45
C THR A 151 8.01 4.89 2.68
N ASN A 152 7.16 4.76 3.70
CA ASN A 152 6.13 5.76 3.99
C ASN A 152 6.74 7.14 4.30
N HIS A 153 6.16 8.19 3.70
CA HIS A 153 6.59 9.59 3.84
C HIS A 153 7.98 9.92 3.28
N LEU A 154 8.66 8.97 2.64
CA LEU A 154 9.90 9.26 1.93
C LEU A 154 9.60 9.92 0.58
N ASP A 155 10.38 10.96 0.27
CA ASP A 155 10.46 11.43 -1.12
C ASP A 155 11.43 10.55 -1.91
N LEU A 156 11.44 10.74 -3.22
CA LEU A 156 12.26 9.90 -4.11
C LEU A 156 13.75 9.93 -3.76
N GLY A 157 14.30 11.08 -3.34
CA GLY A 157 15.70 11.17 -2.93
C GLY A 157 16.01 10.30 -1.72
N LYS A 158 15.16 10.37 -0.69
CA LYS A 158 15.31 9.54 0.51
C LYS A 158 15.02 8.06 0.26
N LEU A 159 14.12 7.77 -0.66
CA LEU A 159 13.84 6.39 -1.07
C LEU A 159 15.09 5.76 -1.71
N TYR A 160 15.74 6.45 -2.64
CA TYR A 160 17.00 5.99 -3.22
C TYR A 160 18.14 5.92 -2.20
N GLN A 161 18.22 6.89 -1.28
CA GLN A 161 19.17 6.84 -0.18
C GLN A 161 18.99 5.58 0.67
N LEU A 162 17.74 5.21 0.98
CA LEU A 162 17.43 3.99 1.73
C LEU A 162 17.77 2.72 0.92
N GLU A 163 17.46 2.69 -0.37
CA GLU A 163 17.82 1.58 -1.27
C GLU A 163 19.33 1.37 -1.30
N ASN A 164 20.10 2.45 -1.49
CA ASN A 164 21.56 2.42 -1.51
C ASN A 164 22.15 1.96 -0.17
N TRP A 165 21.61 2.46 0.96
CA TRP A 165 22.05 2.05 2.28
C TRP A 165 21.81 0.55 2.52
N ILE A 166 20.65 0.01 2.13
CA ILE A 166 20.36 -1.43 2.23
C ILE A 166 21.37 -2.24 1.42
N ASP A 167 21.71 -1.79 0.22
CA ASP A 167 22.61 -2.50 -0.66
C ASP A 167 24.08 -2.42 -0.21
N GLN A 168 24.50 -1.30 0.38
CA GLN A 168 25.89 -1.09 0.79
C GLN A 168 26.16 -1.57 2.21
N SER A 169 25.32 -1.19 3.18
CA SER A 169 25.57 -1.40 4.60
C SER A 169 24.84 -2.62 5.18
N ALA A 170 23.66 -2.94 4.70
CA ALA A 170 22.80 -3.99 5.26
C ALA A 170 22.63 -5.23 4.36
N HIS A 171 23.38 -5.36 3.26
CA HIS A 171 23.18 -6.42 2.26
C HIS A 171 23.39 -7.85 2.77
N ASN A 172 24.25 -8.05 3.77
CA ASN A 172 24.56 -9.37 4.34
C ASN A 172 23.65 -9.77 5.49
N ILE A 173 22.86 -8.84 6.01
CA ILE A 173 22.00 -9.09 7.17
C ILE A 173 20.66 -9.64 6.70
N PRO A 174 20.17 -10.76 7.29
CA PRO A 174 18.83 -11.24 7.01
C PRO A 174 17.79 -10.16 7.31
N MET A 175 16.90 -9.93 6.36
CA MET A 175 15.95 -8.81 6.43
C MET A 175 14.55 -9.24 6.04
N VAL A 176 13.54 -8.70 6.74
CA VAL A 176 12.14 -8.77 6.31
C VAL A 176 11.60 -7.35 6.16
N VAL A 177 11.11 -7.05 4.98
CA VAL A 177 10.60 -5.71 4.64
C VAL A 177 9.14 -5.80 4.26
N ALA A 178 8.27 -5.19 5.05
CA ALA A 178 6.89 -4.95 4.66
C ALA A 178 6.82 -3.59 3.96
N SER A 179 6.42 -3.54 2.71
CA SER A 179 6.24 -2.29 1.95
C SER A 179 5.16 -2.43 0.89
N HIS A 180 4.59 -1.29 0.51
CA HIS A 180 3.67 -1.16 -0.62
C HIS A 180 4.34 -0.56 -1.87
N ASP A 181 5.62 -0.20 -1.80
CA ASP A 181 6.39 0.27 -2.95
C ASP A 181 6.97 -0.92 -3.73
N ARG A 182 6.40 -1.17 -4.91
CA ARG A 182 6.77 -2.30 -5.78
C ARG A 182 8.23 -2.24 -6.25
N GLN A 183 8.71 -1.05 -6.61
CA GLN A 183 10.08 -0.89 -7.08
C GLN A 183 11.11 -1.00 -5.96
N PHE A 184 10.78 -0.46 -4.79
CA PHE A 184 11.60 -0.63 -3.61
C PHE A 184 11.77 -2.11 -3.25
N LEU A 185 10.68 -2.87 -3.27
CA LEU A 185 10.72 -4.32 -3.03
C LEU A 185 11.59 -5.04 -4.07
N ASP A 186 11.45 -4.71 -5.36
CA ASP A 186 12.27 -5.32 -6.42
C ASP A 186 13.75 -4.96 -6.29
N ALA A 187 14.08 -3.74 -5.86
CA ALA A 187 15.45 -3.29 -5.67
C ALA A 187 16.12 -3.89 -4.42
N THR A 188 15.36 -4.06 -3.34
CA THR A 188 15.93 -4.38 -2.02
C THR A 188 15.74 -5.83 -1.58
N THR A 189 14.82 -6.59 -2.19
CA THR A 189 14.50 -7.96 -1.77
C THR A 189 14.84 -9.01 -2.84
N ASN A 190 15.23 -10.20 -2.39
CA ASN A 190 15.52 -11.34 -3.28
C ASN A 190 14.52 -12.50 -3.12
N ARG A 191 13.61 -12.38 -2.15
CA ARG A 191 12.55 -13.34 -1.84
C ARG A 191 11.27 -12.61 -1.53
N THR A 192 10.12 -13.25 -1.75
CA THR A 192 8.81 -12.65 -1.52
C THR A 192 7.89 -13.60 -0.77
N LEU A 193 7.28 -13.11 0.30
CA LEU A 193 6.26 -13.79 1.07
C LEU A 193 4.92 -13.08 0.90
N PHE A 194 3.94 -13.75 0.29
CA PHE A 194 2.56 -13.30 0.25
C PHE A 194 1.80 -13.90 1.43
N LEU A 195 1.35 -13.02 2.34
CA LEU A 195 0.61 -13.40 3.53
C LEU A 195 -0.90 -13.38 3.23
N ARG A 196 -1.53 -14.54 3.29
CA ARG A 196 -2.96 -14.73 3.00
C ARG A 196 -3.63 -15.55 4.10
N PRO A 197 -4.93 -15.34 4.38
CA PRO A 197 -5.65 -16.10 5.41
C PRO A 197 -5.67 -17.61 5.16
N ASP A 198 -5.81 -17.99 3.89
CA ASP A 198 -6.03 -19.39 3.49
C ASP A 198 -4.71 -20.13 3.33
N GLN A 199 -3.75 -19.51 2.65
CA GLN A 199 -2.44 -20.10 2.38
C GLN A 199 -1.42 -19.02 2.10
N CYS A 200 -0.32 -19.01 2.86
CA CYS A 200 0.83 -18.17 2.58
C CYS A 200 1.66 -18.74 1.43
N HIS A 201 2.15 -17.88 0.55
CA HIS A 201 3.01 -18.29 -0.57
C HIS A 201 4.37 -17.64 -0.46
N TYR A 202 5.41 -18.44 -0.50
CA TYR A 202 6.80 -17.99 -0.43
C TYR A 202 7.53 -18.32 -1.73
N PHE A 203 8.17 -17.32 -2.31
CA PHE A 203 8.94 -17.45 -3.54
C PHE A 203 10.37 -16.95 -3.33
N SER A 204 11.35 -17.72 -3.81
CA SER A 204 12.76 -17.28 -3.87
C SER A 204 13.00 -16.39 -5.11
N LEU A 205 12.18 -15.35 -5.24
CA LEU A 205 12.15 -14.42 -6.36
C LEU A 205 11.84 -12.99 -5.82
N PRO A 206 12.39 -11.93 -6.46
CA PRO A 206 11.96 -10.56 -6.21
C PRO A 206 10.47 -10.36 -6.50
N TYR A 207 9.90 -9.28 -5.96
CA TYR A 207 8.46 -9.03 -5.95
C TYR A 207 7.78 -9.21 -7.32
N SER A 208 8.24 -8.51 -8.37
CA SER A 208 7.58 -8.52 -9.68
C SER A 208 7.51 -9.93 -10.29
N ARG A 209 8.60 -10.70 -10.18
CA ARG A 209 8.63 -12.10 -10.66
C ARG A 209 7.78 -13.01 -9.79
N ALA A 210 7.82 -12.81 -8.48
CA ALA A 210 7.00 -13.58 -7.53
C ALA A 210 5.50 -13.32 -7.74
N ARG A 211 5.12 -12.09 -8.11
CA ARG A 211 3.72 -11.73 -8.43
C ARG A 211 3.19 -12.49 -9.63
N VAL A 212 4.00 -12.63 -10.69
CA VAL A 212 3.66 -13.44 -11.87
C VAL A 212 3.51 -14.91 -11.48
N ALA A 213 4.48 -15.47 -10.76
CA ALA A 213 4.42 -16.87 -10.29
C ALA A 213 3.22 -17.14 -9.37
N LEU A 214 2.84 -16.15 -8.55
CA LEU A 214 1.63 -16.24 -7.72
C LEU A 214 0.37 -16.29 -8.58
N ALA A 215 0.26 -15.44 -9.61
CA ALA A 215 -0.88 -15.42 -10.52
C ALA A 215 -1.04 -16.77 -11.25
N GLU A 216 0.05 -17.33 -11.75
CA GLU A 216 0.05 -18.67 -12.36
C GLU A 216 -0.41 -19.77 -11.37
N THR A 217 0.05 -19.68 -10.10
CA THR A 217 -0.36 -20.60 -9.04
C THR A 217 -1.85 -20.49 -8.74
N ASP A 218 -2.37 -19.26 -8.65
CA ASP A 218 -3.79 -18.97 -8.41
C ASP A 218 -4.66 -19.47 -9.57
N GLU A 219 -4.24 -19.26 -10.82
CA GLU A 219 -4.93 -19.76 -12.01
C GLU A 219 -4.96 -21.30 -12.05
N ALA A 220 -3.84 -21.95 -11.76
CA ALA A 220 -3.76 -23.42 -11.69
C ALA A 220 -4.68 -23.97 -10.58
N ALA A 221 -4.70 -23.32 -9.41
CA ALA A 221 -5.59 -23.68 -8.30
C ALA A 221 -7.07 -23.50 -8.67
N ALA A 222 -7.41 -22.39 -9.35
CA ALA A 222 -8.78 -22.14 -9.82
C ALA A 222 -9.23 -23.17 -10.84
N ALA A 223 -8.39 -23.50 -11.82
CA ALA A 223 -8.66 -24.53 -12.83
C ALA A 223 -8.85 -25.92 -12.19
N LYS A 224 -8.00 -26.28 -11.21
CA LYS A 224 -8.14 -27.53 -10.46
C LYS A 224 -9.45 -27.58 -9.68
N ARG A 225 -9.83 -26.49 -9.02
CA ARG A 225 -11.09 -26.37 -8.29
C ARG A 225 -12.29 -26.57 -9.22
N GLU A 226 -12.29 -25.91 -10.37
CA GLU A 226 -13.36 -26.03 -11.35
C GLU A 226 -13.53 -27.48 -11.84
N ARG A 227 -12.41 -28.16 -12.12
CA ARG A 227 -12.42 -29.59 -12.48
C ARG A 227 -13.00 -30.46 -11.37
N ASN A 228 -12.59 -30.24 -10.12
CA ASN A 228 -13.08 -30.96 -8.96
C ASN A 228 -14.59 -30.76 -8.75
N LEU A 229 -15.08 -29.52 -8.88
CA LEU A 229 -16.52 -29.21 -8.77
C LEU A 229 -17.34 -29.86 -9.90
N LYS A 230 -16.81 -29.87 -11.13
CA LYS A 230 -17.44 -30.59 -12.25
C LYS A 230 -17.50 -32.11 -11.97
N GLU A 231 -16.44 -32.69 -11.41
CA GLU A 231 -16.42 -34.10 -11.02
C GLU A 231 -17.41 -34.40 -9.90
N VAL A 232 -17.48 -33.59 -8.85
CA VAL A 232 -18.47 -33.69 -7.76
C VAL A 232 -19.89 -33.71 -8.33
N THR A 233 -20.19 -32.75 -9.22
CA THR A 233 -21.53 -32.67 -9.87
C THR A 233 -21.81 -33.91 -10.68
N ARG A 234 -20.84 -34.43 -11.43
CA ARG A 234 -20.97 -35.67 -12.22
C ARG A 234 -21.24 -36.89 -11.31
N LEU A 235 -20.44 -37.03 -10.24
CA LEU A 235 -20.61 -38.14 -9.30
C LEU A 235 -21.96 -38.10 -8.57
N ARG A 236 -22.43 -36.92 -8.18
CA ARG A 236 -23.77 -36.76 -7.56
C ARG A 236 -24.89 -37.11 -8.53
N LYS A 237 -24.81 -36.71 -9.81
CA LYS A 237 -25.79 -37.09 -10.85
C LYS A 237 -25.80 -38.62 -11.08
N GLN A 238 -24.62 -39.25 -11.14
CA GLN A 238 -24.51 -40.70 -11.28
C GLN A 238 -25.09 -41.44 -10.05
N ALA A 239 -24.77 -40.96 -8.85
CA ALA A 239 -25.30 -41.51 -7.61
C ALA A 239 -26.84 -41.44 -7.56
N ALA A 240 -27.41 -40.28 -7.94
CA ALA A 240 -28.87 -40.12 -7.99
C ALA A 240 -29.55 -41.08 -8.99
N LYS A 241 -28.96 -41.26 -10.20
CA LYS A 241 -29.45 -42.24 -11.19
C LYS A 241 -29.40 -43.66 -10.63
N LEU A 242 -28.27 -44.07 -10.00
CA LEU A 242 -28.16 -45.41 -9.46
C LEU A 242 -29.12 -45.66 -8.27
N THR A 243 -29.36 -44.63 -7.44
CA THR A 243 -30.35 -44.70 -6.37
C THR A 243 -31.75 -44.98 -6.92
N ASN A 244 -32.18 -44.20 -7.92
CA ASN A 244 -33.50 -44.36 -8.52
C ASN A 244 -33.67 -45.73 -9.19
N VAL A 245 -32.65 -46.21 -9.92
CA VAL A 245 -32.70 -47.55 -10.55
C VAL A 245 -32.67 -48.62 -9.48
N GLY A 246 -31.82 -48.50 -8.42
CA GLY A 246 -31.73 -49.47 -7.34
C GLY A 246 -33.00 -49.61 -6.55
N ILE A 247 -33.70 -48.51 -6.23
CA ILE A 247 -34.98 -48.53 -5.54
C ILE A 247 -36.08 -49.18 -6.42
N ASN A 248 -36.12 -48.84 -7.70
CA ASN A 248 -37.15 -49.35 -8.62
C ASN A 248 -36.94 -50.85 -8.98
N SER A 249 -35.70 -51.32 -8.95
CA SER A 249 -35.33 -52.73 -9.27
C SER A 249 -35.13 -53.62 -8.06
N GLY A 250 -35.18 -53.10 -6.81
CA GLY A 250 -34.88 -53.82 -5.60
C GLY A 250 -33.42 -54.25 -5.46
N SER A 251 -32.50 -53.60 -6.16
CA SER A 251 -31.06 -53.98 -6.17
C SER A 251 -30.26 -53.25 -5.11
N ASP A 252 -29.94 -53.90 -4.02
CA ASP A 252 -29.09 -53.40 -2.94
C ASP A 252 -27.69 -53.03 -3.41
N LEU A 253 -27.14 -53.73 -4.40
CA LEU A 253 -25.83 -53.44 -5.00
C LEU A 253 -25.78 -52.07 -5.63
N LEU A 254 -26.84 -51.62 -6.29
CA LEU A 254 -26.88 -50.28 -6.90
C LEU A 254 -27.03 -49.18 -5.85
N VAL A 255 -27.73 -49.45 -4.77
CA VAL A 255 -27.86 -48.53 -3.64
C VAL A 255 -26.51 -48.35 -2.94
N VAL A 256 -25.77 -49.44 -2.67
CA VAL A 256 -24.41 -49.40 -2.07
C VAL A 256 -23.45 -48.62 -2.99
N LYS A 257 -23.48 -48.88 -4.30
CA LYS A 257 -22.65 -48.15 -5.29
C LYS A 257 -22.97 -46.67 -5.31
N SER A 258 -24.23 -46.31 -5.20
CA SER A 258 -24.67 -44.90 -5.08
C SER A 258 -24.11 -44.25 -3.81
N LYS A 259 -24.15 -44.92 -2.66
CA LYS A 259 -23.57 -44.42 -1.41
C LYS A 259 -22.07 -44.14 -1.55
N TYR A 260 -21.32 -45.09 -2.11
CA TYR A 260 -19.89 -44.93 -2.37
C TYR A 260 -19.57 -43.71 -3.25
N LEU A 261 -20.37 -43.48 -4.32
CA LEU A 261 -20.18 -42.29 -5.18
C LEU A 261 -20.47 -40.96 -4.45
N ARG A 262 -21.45 -40.95 -3.55
CA ARG A 262 -21.75 -39.80 -2.69
C ARG A 262 -20.62 -39.51 -1.71
N GLU A 263 -20.09 -40.55 -1.06
CA GLU A 263 -18.97 -40.42 -0.15
C GLU A 263 -17.70 -39.91 -0.87
N ARG A 264 -17.44 -40.43 -2.08
CA ARG A 264 -16.35 -39.93 -2.92
C ARG A 264 -16.55 -38.47 -3.32
N ALA A 265 -17.75 -38.08 -3.70
CA ALA A 265 -18.09 -36.68 -4.02
C ALA A 265 -17.90 -35.77 -2.81
N ALA A 266 -18.33 -36.18 -1.61
CA ALA A 266 -18.16 -35.43 -0.38
C ALA A 266 -16.68 -35.28 -0.01
N LYS A 267 -15.86 -36.34 -0.21
CA LYS A 267 -14.42 -36.30 0.02
C LYS A 267 -13.68 -35.33 -0.92
N ILE A 268 -14.06 -35.29 -2.21
CA ILE A 268 -13.51 -34.35 -3.17
C ILE A 268 -13.94 -32.92 -2.78
N GLU A 269 -15.21 -32.71 -2.44
CA GLU A 269 -15.75 -31.42 -2.06
C GLU A 269 -15.11 -30.87 -0.78
N SER A 270 -14.90 -31.69 0.23
CA SER A 270 -14.20 -31.30 1.47
C SER A 270 -12.72 -30.95 1.26
N ALA A 271 -12.09 -31.53 0.22
CA ALA A 271 -10.72 -31.26 -0.16
C ALA A 271 -10.57 -30.02 -1.09
N VAL A 272 -11.69 -29.46 -1.56
CA VAL A 272 -11.68 -28.25 -2.40
C VAL A 272 -11.45 -27.04 -1.50
N LEU A 273 -10.21 -26.53 -1.48
CA LEU A 273 -9.87 -25.29 -0.82
C LEU A 273 -10.62 -24.11 -1.44
N ALA A 274 -10.98 -23.13 -0.64
CA ALA A 274 -11.53 -21.88 -1.12
C ALA A 274 -10.48 -21.18 -2.00
N VAL A 275 -10.85 -20.70 -3.20
CA VAL A 275 -9.96 -19.86 -3.99
C VAL A 275 -9.89 -18.51 -3.29
N HIS A 276 -8.68 -18.07 -3.01
CA HIS A 276 -8.45 -16.74 -2.48
C HIS A 276 -8.91 -15.70 -3.50
N LYS A 277 -9.92 -14.89 -3.14
CA LYS A 277 -10.23 -13.65 -3.85
C LYS A 277 -9.68 -12.52 -3.00
N GLU A 278 -8.68 -11.82 -3.51
CA GLU A 278 -8.23 -10.58 -2.88
C GLU A 278 -9.43 -9.64 -2.76
N ARG A 279 -9.96 -9.50 -1.53
CA ARG A 279 -10.98 -8.52 -1.20
C ARG A 279 -10.32 -7.17 -0.87
N SER A 280 -9.53 -6.63 -1.78
CA SER A 280 -9.33 -5.20 -1.81
C SER A 280 -10.63 -4.63 -2.35
N GLY A 281 -11.28 -3.72 -1.60
CA GLY A 281 -12.59 -3.20 -1.98
C GLY A 281 -12.60 -2.75 -3.45
N ASP A 282 -13.73 -2.94 -4.13
CA ASP A 282 -13.91 -2.53 -5.53
C ASP A 282 -13.68 -1.01 -5.65
N ILE A 283 -12.49 -0.63 -6.10
CA ILE A 283 -12.20 0.73 -6.53
C ILE A 283 -12.71 0.80 -7.97
N LYS A 284 -13.75 1.58 -8.20
CA LYS A 284 -14.26 1.88 -9.55
C LYS A 284 -14.28 3.39 -9.69
N LEU A 285 -13.86 3.89 -10.83
CA LEU A 285 -13.97 5.28 -11.19
C LEU A 285 -15.07 5.47 -12.24
N GLY A 286 -15.70 6.62 -12.26
CA GLY A 286 -16.65 7.00 -13.31
C GLY A 286 -15.98 7.99 -14.26
N ASN A 287 -16.40 8.03 -15.51
CA ASN A 287 -16.10 9.10 -16.43
C ASN A 287 -17.38 9.51 -17.14
N SER A 288 -17.95 10.65 -16.74
CA SER A 288 -19.19 11.18 -17.33
C SER A 288 -18.98 11.80 -18.73
N GLY A 289 -17.75 11.82 -19.24
CA GLY A 289 -17.39 12.35 -20.55
C GLY A 289 -17.47 13.89 -20.60
N ALA A 290 -16.36 14.59 -20.78
CA ALA A 290 -16.36 16.02 -21.08
C ALA A 290 -16.25 16.21 -22.59
N GLN A 291 -17.10 17.05 -23.19
CA GLN A 291 -16.96 17.43 -24.61
C GLN A 291 -16.01 18.62 -24.83
N ALA A 292 -15.44 19.15 -23.76
CA ALA A 292 -14.56 20.32 -23.84
C ALA A 292 -13.17 19.95 -24.36
N LYS A 293 -12.72 20.60 -25.43
CA LYS A 293 -11.38 20.40 -26.01
C LYS A 293 -10.26 20.78 -25.04
N VAL A 294 -10.44 21.86 -24.26
CA VAL A 294 -9.55 22.29 -23.17
C VAL A 294 -10.34 22.22 -21.87
N MET A 295 -9.89 21.39 -20.94
CA MET A 295 -10.53 21.18 -19.64
C MET A 295 -10.07 22.21 -18.62
N LEU A 296 -8.76 22.48 -18.59
CA LEU A 296 -8.12 23.40 -17.66
C LEU A 296 -6.99 24.13 -18.39
N ALA A 297 -6.91 25.45 -18.21
CA ALA A 297 -5.80 26.27 -18.65
C ALA A 297 -5.25 27.08 -17.47
N VAL A 298 -3.94 26.98 -17.25
CA VAL A 298 -3.20 27.71 -16.23
C VAL A 298 -2.12 28.52 -16.94
N GLU A 299 -2.12 29.84 -16.78
CA GLU A 299 -1.19 30.74 -17.47
C GLU A 299 -0.69 31.80 -16.49
N ASN A 300 0.63 31.92 -16.36
CA ASN A 300 1.31 32.92 -15.53
C ASN A 300 0.85 32.93 -14.06
N VAL A 301 0.69 31.74 -13.48
CA VAL A 301 0.26 31.56 -12.09
C VAL A 301 1.46 31.42 -11.16
N MET A 302 1.45 32.16 -10.05
CA MET A 302 2.43 32.03 -8.97
C MET A 302 1.81 31.21 -7.84
N VAL A 303 2.45 30.10 -7.50
CA VAL A 303 2.08 29.26 -6.36
C VAL A 303 2.83 29.75 -5.13
N GLN A 304 2.09 29.95 -4.02
CA GLN A 304 2.62 30.51 -2.77
C GLN A 304 2.23 29.65 -1.58
N THR A 305 2.99 29.76 -0.49
CA THR A 305 2.58 29.24 0.81
C THR A 305 1.40 30.03 1.37
N PRO A 306 0.67 29.53 2.39
CA PRO A 306 -0.33 30.31 3.10
C PRO A 306 0.21 31.60 3.72
N ALA A 307 1.50 31.69 3.99
CA ALA A 307 2.19 32.88 4.49
C ALA A 307 2.58 33.87 3.37
N GLY A 308 2.29 33.57 2.08
CA GLY A 308 2.58 34.43 0.95
C GLY A 308 3.98 34.26 0.33
N GLU A 309 4.77 33.31 0.81
CA GLU A 309 6.09 33.04 0.23
C GLU A 309 5.95 32.31 -1.11
N LYS A 310 6.70 32.78 -2.11
CA LYS A 310 6.71 32.21 -3.45
C LYS A 310 7.37 30.81 -3.41
N LEU A 311 6.67 29.83 -3.95
CA LEU A 311 7.17 28.46 -4.14
C LEU A 311 7.68 28.25 -5.57
N PHE A 312 6.80 28.40 -6.55
CA PHE A 312 7.16 28.29 -7.97
C PHE A 312 6.15 29.03 -8.86
N THR A 313 6.47 29.12 -10.15
CA THR A 313 5.59 29.71 -11.18
C THR A 313 5.23 28.67 -12.23
N VAL A 314 4.01 28.78 -12.73
CA VAL A 314 3.49 28.02 -13.87
C VAL A 314 3.35 28.99 -15.03
N ASP A 315 4.25 28.92 -16.00
CA ASP A 315 4.19 29.81 -17.18
C ASP A 315 3.00 29.40 -18.05
N LYS A 316 2.85 28.11 -18.36
CA LYS A 316 1.73 27.55 -19.12
C LYS A 316 1.50 26.08 -18.83
N LEU A 317 0.24 25.73 -18.53
CA LEU A 317 -0.22 24.35 -18.42
C LEU A 317 -1.64 24.27 -18.99
N HIS A 318 -1.80 23.53 -20.10
CA HIS A 318 -3.11 23.25 -20.68
C HIS A 318 -3.38 21.75 -20.59
N LEU A 319 -4.57 21.40 -20.09
CA LEU A 319 -5.04 20.02 -20.04
C LEU A 319 -6.17 19.81 -21.02
N PHE A 320 -6.08 18.70 -21.73
CA PHE A 320 -7.07 18.23 -22.67
C PHE A 320 -7.75 16.97 -22.14
N GLN A 321 -8.86 16.61 -22.76
CA GLN A 321 -9.55 15.37 -22.44
C GLN A 321 -8.63 14.17 -22.69
N GLY A 322 -8.56 13.26 -21.70
CA GLY A 322 -7.70 12.08 -21.73
C GLY A 322 -6.26 12.33 -21.25
N ASP A 323 -5.86 13.58 -20.98
CA ASP A 323 -4.55 13.86 -20.41
C ASP A 323 -4.44 13.33 -18.99
N ARG A 324 -3.37 12.59 -18.71
CA ARG A 324 -2.96 12.16 -17.37
C ARG A 324 -1.63 12.83 -17.06
N VAL A 325 -1.73 13.99 -16.43
CA VAL A 325 -0.59 14.84 -16.10
C VAL A 325 -0.03 14.44 -14.75
N VAL A 326 1.26 14.13 -14.70
CA VAL A 326 1.98 13.84 -13.46
C VAL A 326 2.85 15.04 -13.08
N ILE A 327 2.73 15.50 -11.82
CA ILE A 327 3.56 16.57 -11.27
C ILE A 327 4.59 15.97 -10.33
N LEU A 328 5.86 16.14 -10.67
CA LEU A 328 7.01 15.66 -9.93
C LEU A 328 7.75 16.84 -9.26
N GLY A 329 8.38 16.56 -8.14
CA GLY A 329 9.17 17.55 -7.40
C GLY A 329 9.46 17.09 -5.99
N ARG A 330 10.44 17.71 -5.32
CA ARG A 330 10.84 17.41 -3.94
C ARG A 330 9.69 17.64 -2.96
N ASN A 331 9.78 17.04 -1.77
CA ASN A 331 8.88 17.36 -0.68
C ASN A 331 9.05 18.84 -0.28
N GLY A 332 7.91 19.51 -0.06
CA GLY A 332 7.91 20.94 0.23
C GLY A 332 8.00 21.85 -1.00
N ALA A 333 8.15 21.34 -2.23
CA ALA A 333 8.19 22.17 -3.45
C ALA A 333 6.86 22.88 -3.78
N GLY A 334 5.78 22.55 -3.07
CA GLY A 334 4.47 23.22 -3.26
C GLY A 334 3.49 22.47 -4.13
N LYS A 335 3.72 21.18 -4.40
CA LYS A 335 2.82 20.33 -5.21
C LYS A 335 1.38 20.37 -4.71
N SER A 336 1.18 20.06 -3.42
CA SER A 336 -0.16 20.06 -2.78
C SER A 336 -0.79 21.46 -2.71
N GLN A 337 0.03 22.53 -2.58
CA GLN A 337 -0.47 23.91 -2.66
C GLN A 337 -1.04 24.21 -4.05
N PHE A 338 -0.36 23.75 -5.09
CA PHE A 338 -0.85 23.88 -6.45
C PHE A 338 -2.15 23.08 -6.67
N MET A 339 -2.22 21.84 -6.20
CA MET A 339 -3.47 21.04 -6.26
C MET A 339 -4.63 21.72 -5.55
N GLY A 340 -4.38 22.28 -4.36
CA GLY A 340 -5.37 23.05 -3.60
C GLY A 340 -5.82 24.31 -4.34
N LEU A 341 -4.91 25.04 -5.01
CA LEU A 341 -5.23 26.18 -5.84
C LEU A 341 -6.14 25.80 -7.01
N LEU A 342 -5.81 24.73 -7.71
CA LEU A 342 -6.63 24.21 -8.82
C LEU A 342 -8.01 23.76 -8.33
N HIS A 343 -8.06 23.06 -7.20
CA HIS A 343 -9.34 22.63 -6.61
C HIS A 343 -10.24 23.82 -6.26
N ARG A 344 -9.70 24.90 -5.66
CA ARG A 344 -10.47 26.12 -5.39
C ARG A 344 -11.02 26.74 -6.67
N ALA A 345 -10.18 26.87 -7.72
CA ALA A 345 -10.62 27.38 -9.02
C ALA A 345 -11.75 26.52 -9.60
N MET A 346 -11.68 25.20 -9.51
CA MET A 346 -12.71 24.27 -9.99
C MET A 346 -14.01 24.33 -9.19
N ARG A 347 -13.97 24.83 -7.96
CA ARG A 347 -15.16 25.13 -7.15
C ARG A 347 -15.78 26.49 -7.41
N GLY A 348 -15.25 27.26 -8.38
CA GLY A 348 -15.76 28.56 -8.77
C GLY A 348 -15.12 29.75 -8.02
N GLU A 349 -14.06 29.52 -7.23
CA GLU A 349 -13.28 30.61 -6.66
C GLU A 349 -12.40 31.22 -7.74
N GLU A 350 -12.49 32.52 -7.91
CA GLU A 350 -11.72 33.25 -8.93
C GLU A 350 -10.22 33.18 -8.62
N GLN A 351 -9.46 32.54 -9.51
CA GLN A 351 -8.00 32.39 -9.39
C GLN A 351 -7.35 33.04 -10.61
N PRO A 352 -6.58 34.13 -10.44
CA PRO A 352 -5.94 34.81 -11.55
C PRO A 352 -5.06 33.86 -12.38
N GLY A 353 -5.26 33.84 -13.70
CA GLY A 353 -4.51 32.96 -14.59
C GLY A 353 -5.01 31.53 -14.71
N VAL A 354 -6.08 31.14 -13.99
CA VAL A 354 -6.68 29.81 -14.09
C VAL A 354 -8.05 29.90 -14.77
N ARG A 355 -8.23 29.14 -15.83
CA ARG A 355 -9.52 28.98 -16.52
C ARG A 355 -9.96 27.55 -16.49
N VAL A 356 -11.15 27.30 -16.00
CA VAL A 356 -11.77 25.99 -15.86
C VAL A 356 -12.96 25.88 -16.79
N SER A 357 -13.09 24.75 -17.49
CA SER A 357 -14.28 24.49 -18.29
C SER A 357 -15.52 24.36 -17.40
N PRO A 358 -16.65 25.03 -17.73
CA PRO A 358 -17.91 24.91 -16.95
C PRO A 358 -18.47 23.50 -16.89
N GLN A 359 -18.07 22.61 -17.80
CA GLN A 359 -18.53 21.21 -17.86
C GLN A 359 -17.69 20.29 -16.96
N LEU A 360 -16.73 20.84 -16.21
CA LEU A 360 -15.84 20.04 -15.39
C LEU A 360 -16.50 19.68 -14.07
N THR A 361 -16.60 18.38 -13.82
CA THR A 361 -16.97 17.82 -12.51
C THR A 361 -15.72 17.19 -11.92
N VAL A 362 -15.19 17.78 -10.83
CA VAL A 362 -13.92 17.35 -10.25
C VAL A 362 -14.12 16.35 -9.12
N GLY A 363 -13.33 15.29 -9.14
CA GLY A 363 -13.07 14.41 -8.01
C GLY A 363 -11.71 14.75 -7.42
N TYR A 364 -11.67 15.23 -6.16
CA TYR A 364 -10.43 15.59 -5.48
C TYR A 364 -10.11 14.63 -4.36
N VAL A 365 -8.93 14.03 -4.42
CA VAL A 365 -8.33 13.21 -3.36
C VAL A 365 -7.14 13.98 -2.82
N ASP A 366 -7.25 14.49 -1.60
CA ASP A 366 -6.11 15.04 -0.88
C ASP A 366 -5.43 13.96 -0.02
N GLN A 367 -4.19 14.21 0.36
CA GLN A 367 -3.39 13.27 1.14
C GLN A 367 -4.05 12.87 2.48
N ALA A 368 -4.85 13.73 3.09
CA ALA A 368 -5.49 13.49 4.40
C ALA A 368 -6.94 13.00 4.28
N MET A 369 -7.53 12.94 3.09
CA MET A 369 -8.98 12.72 2.89
C MET A 369 -9.83 13.71 3.71
N SER A 370 -9.41 14.97 3.76
CA SER A 370 -9.98 16.00 4.65
C SER A 370 -11.43 16.35 4.36
N PHE A 371 -11.93 15.99 3.18
CA PHE A 371 -13.34 16.18 2.81
C PHE A 371 -14.30 15.19 3.50
N LEU A 372 -13.81 14.14 4.15
CA LEU A 372 -14.61 13.17 4.86
C LEU A 372 -14.96 13.69 6.27
N PRO A 373 -16.27 13.74 6.65
CA PRO A 373 -16.68 14.22 7.95
C PRO A 373 -16.34 13.21 9.05
N GLU A 374 -15.57 13.62 10.04
CA GLU A 374 -15.05 12.71 11.08
C GLU A 374 -16.13 12.10 11.99
N LYS A 375 -17.20 12.86 12.29
CA LYS A 375 -18.22 12.50 13.29
C LYS A 375 -19.38 11.67 12.71
N VAL A 376 -19.43 11.50 11.40
CA VAL A 376 -20.51 10.80 10.69
C VAL A 376 -20.07 9.38 10.39
N SER A 377 -20.99 8.42 10.33
CA SER A 377 -20.66 7.05 9.91
C SER A 377 -20.55 6.95 8.38
N PRO A 378 -19.75 6.00 7.85
CA PRO A 378 -19.71 5.74 6.40
C PRO A 378 -21.08 5.52 5.78
N LEU A 379 -21.98 4.81 6.49
CA LEU A 379 -23.33 4.53 6.01
C LEU A 379 -24.15 5.82 5.86
N SER A 380 -24.25 6.63 6.93
CA SER A 380 -24.95 7.93 6.87
C SER A 380 -24.36 8.84 5.80
N TYR A 381 -23.01 8.92 5.73
CA TYR A 381 -22.32 9.78 4.76
C TYR A 381 -22.69 9.43 3.31
N ILE A 382 -22.70 8.13 2.96
CA ILE A 382 -23.05 7.69 1.59
C ILE A 382 -24.55 7.83 1.35
N THR A 383 -25.40 7.46 2.32
CA THR A 383 -26.85 7.52 2.17
C THR A 383 -27.34 8.95 1.98
N ASP A 384 -26.89 9.87 2.85
CA ASP A 384 -27.40 11.26 2.88
C ASP A 384 -26.87 12.10 1.71
N ARG A 385 -25.61 11.83 1.30
CA ARG A 385 -24.94 12.64 0.27
C ARG A 385 -25.30 12.24 -1.15
N TYR A 386 -25.56 10.94 -1.39
CA TYR A 386 -25.74 10.39 -2.75
C TYR A 386 -27.13 9.82 -3.00
N ASP A 387 -28.07 10.04 -2.08
CA ASP A 387 -29.47 9.56 -2.20
C ASP A 387 -29.56 8.08 -2.62
N ALA A 388 -28.63 7.28 -2.10
CA ALA A 388 -28.48 5.89 -2.54
C ALA A 388 -29.42 4.91 -1.83
N GLY A 389 -30.10 5.35 -0.76
CA GLY A 389 -30.90 4.49 0.12
C GLY A 389 -30.04 3.50 0.93
N ASP A 390 -30.50 3.10 2.10
CA ASP A 390 -29.74 2.30 3.07
C ASP A 390 -29.19 0.99 2.50
N GLN A 391 -29.99 0.23 1.78
CA GLN A 391 -29.61 -1.08 1.31
C GLN A 391 -28.54 -1.02 0.20
N ARG A 392 -28.65 -0.04 -0.69
CA ARG A 392 -27.65 0.20 -1.73
C ARG A 392 -26.35 0.71 -1.13
N SER A 393 -26.43 1.63 -0.16
CA SER A 393 -25.26 2.17 0.58
C SER A 393 -24.52 1.06 1.32
N LYS A 394 -25.21 0.16 2.03
CA LYS A 394 -24.62 -1.02 2.68
C LYS A 394 -23.92 -1.94 1.69
N SER A 395 -24.53 -2.16 0.53
CA SER A 395 -23.95 -3.00 -0.54
C SER A 395 -22.69 -2.35 -1.14
N LEU A 396 -22.72 -1.04 -1.41
CA LEU A 396 -21.57 -0.28 -1.92
C LEU A 396 -20.41 -0.28 -0.93
N LEU A 397 -20.68 -0.07 0.36
CA LEU A 397 -19.69 -0.11 1.42
C LEU A 397 -19.12 -1.53 1.60
N ALA A 398 -19.95 -2.57 1.53
CA ALA A 398 -19.48 -3.95 1.57
C ALA A 398 -18.56 -4.28 0.38
N ALA A 399 -18.93 -3.83 -0.83
CA ALA A 399 -18.09 -3.94 -2.02
C ALA A 399 -16.76 -3.17 -1.87
N ALA A 400 -16.76 -2.00 -1.21
CA ALA A 400 -15.56 -1.25 -0.89
C ALA A 400 -14.74 -1.85 0.30
N GLY A 401 -15.16 -3.02 0.82
CA GLY A 401 -14.44 -3.75 1.85
C GLY A 401 -14.71 -3.29 3.28
N PHE A 402 -15.88 -2.66 3.52
CA PHE A 402 -16.33 -2.31 4.87
C PHE A 402 -17.22 -3.41 5.45
N PRO A 403 -16.79 -4.13 6.51
CA PRO A 403 -17.66 -5.02 7.26
C PRO A 403 -18.84 -4.25 7.86
N VAL A 404 -19.98 -4.90 8.03
CA VAL A 404 -21.22 -4.26 8.53
C VAL A 404 -20.99 -3.50 9.83
N GLU A 405 -20.20 -4.05 10.74
CA GLU A 405 -19.86 -3.44 12.03
C GLU A 405 -19.11 -2.10 11.91
N LYS A 406 -18.36 -1.90 10.84
CA LYS A 406 -17.58 -0.68 10.58
C LYS A 406 -18.35 0.34 9.75
N GLN A 407 -19.47 -0.03 9.15
CA GLN A 407 -20.29 0.89 8.35
C GLN A 407 -21.04 1.91 9.23
N GLU A 408 -21.30 1.56 10.49
CA GLU A 408 -22.06 2.38 11.43
C GLU A 408 -21.19 3.14 12.46
N ARG A 409 -19.86 2.87 12.47
CA ARG A 409 -18.93 3.58 13.36
C ARG A 409 -18.50 4.92 12.75
N PRO A 410 -18.13 5.93 13.57
CA PRO A 410 -17.63 7.20 13.07
C PRO A 410 -16.43 7.05 12.14
N ILE A 411 -16.37 7.88 11.09
CA ILE A 411 -15.24 7.91 10.14
C ILE A 411 -13.91 8.18 10.85
N ALA A 412 -13.92 8.91 11.97
CA ALA A 412 -12.73 9.15 12.80
C ALA A 412 -12.07 7.86 13.29
N GLU A 413 -12.84 6.78 13.51
CA GLU A 413 -12.32 5.47 13.98
C GLU A 413 -11.79 4.57 12.86
N LEU A 414 -11.92 4.99 11.61
CA LEU A 414 -11.41 4.25 10.47
C LEU A 414 -9.88 4.39 10.37
N SER A 415 -9.22 3.30 10.00
CA SER A 415 -7.81 3.39 9.61
C SER A 415 -7.66 4.27 8.37
N PHE A 416 -6.46 4.82 8.16
CA PHE A 416 -6.18 5.67 7.02
C PHE A 416 -6.52 4.98 5.69
N GLY A 417 -6.13 3.73 5.50
CA GLY A 417 -6.48 2.95 4.30
C GLY A 417 -8.00 2.69 4.13
N GLN A 418 -8.77 2.65 5.24
CA GLN A 418 -10.22 2.60 5.18
C GLN A 418 -10.80 3.95 4.78
N ARG A 419 -10.28 5.06 5.31
CA ARG A 419 -10.67 6.42 4.89
C ARG A 419 -10.39 6.63 3.39
N ALA A 420 -9.22 6.20 2.90
CA ALA A 420 -8.87 6.28 1.48
C ALA A 420 -9.89 5.53 0.60
N ARG A 421 -10.28 4.31 0.97
CA ARG A 421 -11.31 3.54 0.26
C ARG A 421 -12.69 4.20 0.29
N LEU A 422 -13.08 4.77 1.44
CA LEU A 422 -14.33 5.51 1.55
C LEU A 422 -14.30 6.77 0.68
N GLY A 423 -13.18 7.50 0.69
CA GLY A 423 -12.99 8.69 -0.13
C GLY A 423 -13.09 8.38 -1.63
N LEU A 424 -12.42 7.32 -2.09
CA LEU A 424 -12.51 6.88 -3.48
C LEU A 424 -13.93 6.43 -3.87
N LEU A 425 -14.65 5.74 -2.97
CA LEU A 425 -16.06 5.39 -3.18
C LEU A 425 -16.93 6.65 -3.31
N ALA A 426 -16.75 7.62 -2.42
CA ALA A 426 -17.48 8.88 -2.42
C ALA A 426 -17.24 9.67 -3.71
N ILE A 427 -15.99 9.76 -4.15
CA ILE A 427 -15.62 10.43 -5.40
C ILE A 427 -16.27 9.72 -6.59
N ARG A 428 -16.21 8.39 -6.64
CA ARG A 428 -16.88 7.64 -7.70
C ARG A 428 -18.38 7.94 -7.80
N LEU A 429 -19.06 8.03 -6.66
CA LEU A 429 -20.50 8.32 -6.63
C LEU A 429 -20.84 9.76 -7.07
N SER A 430 -19.85 10.67 -7.07
CA SER A 430 -19.98 12.02 -7.63
C SER A 430 -19.86 12.06 -9.16
N GLU A 431 -19.58 10.92 -9.81
CA GLU A 431 -19.42 10.77 -11.27
C GLU A 431 -18.54 11.86 -11.93
N PRO A 432 -17.30 12.07 -11.44
CA PRO A 432 -16.44 13.11 -11.98
C PRO A 432 -15.97 12.76 -13.38
N ASN A 433 -15.64 13.80 -14.16
CA ASN A 433 -14.99 13.67 -15.45
C ASN A 433 -13.52 14.14 -15.43
N PHE A 434 -13.06 14.61 -14.27
CA PHE A 434 -11.69 15.03 -14.04
C PHE A 434 -11.26 14.73 -12.60
N TYR A 435 -10.05 14.26 -12.43
CA TYR A 435 -9.52 13.87 -11.12
C TYR A 435 -8.30 14.71 -10.73
N LEU A 436 -8.29 15.22 -9.51
CA LEU A 436 -7.11 15.73 -8.81
C LEU A 436 -6.69 14.70 -7.76
N LEU A 437 -5.52 14.08 -7.92
CA LEU A 437 -5.04 12.98 -7.08
C LEU A 437 -3.72 13.38 -6.42
N ASP A 438 -3.76 13.71 -5.13
CA ASP A 438 -2.58 14.07 -4.35
C ASP A 438 -2.17 12.89 -3.46
N GLU A 439 -1.11 12.18 -3.86
CA GLU A 439 -0.58 10.97 -3.23
C GLU A 439 -1.65 9.88 -2.97
N PRO A 440 -2.43 9.48 -3.99
CA PRO A 440 -3.56 8.55 -3.80
C PRO A 440 -3.13 7.13 -3.46
N THR A 441 -1.86 6.80 -3.65
CA THR A 441 -1.26 5.48 -3.37
C THR A 441 -0.81 5.33 -1.91
N ASN A 442 -0.68 6.43 -1.17
CA ASN A 442 -0.24 6.39 0.22
C ASN A 442 -1.20 5.55 1.07
N HIS A 443 -0.64 4.60 1.82
CA HIS A 443 -1.39 3.68 2.69
C HIS A 443 -2.42 2.78 1.99
N VAL A 444 -2.42 2.75 0.66
CA VAL A 444 -3.21 1.80 -0.13
C VAL A 444 -2.33 0.58 -0.41
N ASP A 445 -2.88 -0.62 -0.20
CA ASP A 445 -2.14 -1.85 -0.51
C ASP A 445 -1.93 -2.01 -2.02
N ILE A 446 -0.95 -2.81 -2.41
CA ILE A 446 -0.53 -2.96 -3.81
C ILE A 446 -1.71 -3.36 -4.71
N ALA A 447 -2.59 -4.26 -4.23
CA ALA A 447 -3.77 -4.65 -4.99
C ALA A 447 -4.78 -3.49 -5.18
N GLY A 448 -4.86 -2.58 -4.22
CA GLY A 448 -5.65 -1.36 -4.34
C GLY A 448 -5.03 -0.35 -5.31
N GLN A 449 -3.70 -0.22 -5.30
CA GLN A 449 -2.96 0.62 -6.24
C GLN A 449 -3.14 0.12 -7.68
N GLU A 450 -2.94 -1.18 -7.94
CA GLU A 450 -3.14 -1.82 -9.25
C GLU A 450 -4.56 -1.60 -9.78
N ARG A 451 -5.57 -1.71 -8.91
CA ARG A 451 -6.96 -1.42 -9.31
C ARG A 451 -7.22 0.04 -9.63
N LEU A 452 -6.63 0.95 -8.86
CA LEU A 452 -6.75 2.38 -9.16
C LEU A 452 -6.11 2.71 -10.52
N GLU A 453 -4.98 2.11 -10.83
CA GLU A 453 -4.32 2.20 -12.14
C GLU A 453 -5.25 1.71 -13.26
N ASP A 454 -5.76 0.49 -13.11
CA ASP A 454 -6.65 -0.14 -14.10
C ASP A 454 -7.92 0.68 -14.33
N GLU A 455 -8.52 1.22 -13.28
CA GLU A 455 -9.73 2.04 -13.38
C GLU A 455 -9.46 3.37 -14.11
N ILE A 456 -8.37 4.07 -13.80
CA ILE A 456 -7.98 5.31 -14.49
C ILE A 456 -7.75 5.05 -15.99
N LEU A 457 -7.05 3.95 -16.32
CA LEU A 457 -6.74 3.58 -17.70
C LEU A 457 -7.97 3.14 -18.47
N THR A 458 -8.78 2.24 -17.89
CA THR A 458 -9.96 1.64 -18.54
C THR A 458 -11.02 2.69 -18.86
N HIS A 459 -11.23 3.64 -17.97
CA HIS A 459 -12.21 4.70 -18.16
C HIS A 459 -11.69 5.93 -18.90
N GLY A 460 -10.39 5.95 -19.28
CA GLY A 460 -9.76 7.08 -19.97
C GLY A 460 -9.89 8.38 -19.18
N ALA A 461 -9.82 8.30 -17.85
CA ALA A 461 -10.04 9.44 -16.98
C ALA A 461 -8.94 10.50 -17.17
N SER A 462 -9.36 11.76 -17.27
CA SER A 462 -8.42 12.90 -17.27
C SER A 462 -8.02 13.23 -15.84
N CYS A 463 -6.73 13.40 -15.57
CA CYS A 463 -6.28 13.68 -14.20
C CYS A 463 -5.01 14.53 -14.12
N ILE A 464 -4.86 15.19 -12.98
CA ILE A 464 -3.56 15.64 -12.47
C ILE A 464 -3.23 14.77 -11.28
N LEU A 465 -2.03 14.19 -11.28
CA LEU A 465 -1.53 13.25 -10.32
C LEU A 465 -0.23 13.75 -9.69
N ILE A 466 -0.16 13.68 -8.37
CA ILE A 466 1.09 13.75 -7.61
C ILE A 466 1.31 12.38 -6.99
N SER A 467 2.45 11.76 -7.22
CA SER A 467 2.83 10.50 -6.55
C SER A 467 4.34 10.33 -6.50
N HIS A 468 4.81 9.71 -5.43
CA HIS A 468 6.16 9.21 -5.26
C HIS A 468 6.32 7.74 -5.67
N ASP A 469 5.21 7.04 -5.96
CA ASP A 469 5.24 5.69 -6.50
C ASP A 469 5.68 5.71 -7.97
N ARG A 470 6.92 5.27 -8.20
CA ARG A 470 7.56 5.26 -9.52
C ARG A 470 6.82 4.37 -10.53
N SER A 471 6.24 3.25 -10.07
CA SER A 471 5.46 2.34 -10.91
C SER A 471 4.16 2.98 -11.34
N PHE A 472 3.47 3.62 -10.40
CA PHE A 472 2.21 4.33 -10.63
C PHE A 472 2.40 5.51 -11.60
N VAL A 473 3.48 6.28 -11.41
CA VAL A 473 3.85 7.40 -12.31
C VAL A 473 4.09 6.90 -13.74
N ARG A 474 4.87 5.83 -13.92
CA ARG A 474 5.18 5.28 -15.25
C ARG A 474 3.95 4.64 -15.91
N GLY A 475 3.12 3.96 -15.13
CA GLY A 475 1.94 3.25 -15.65
C GLY A 475 0.83 4.20 -16.12
N LEU A 476 0.64 5.32 -15.42
CA LEU A 476 -0.48 6.22 -15.67
C LEU A 476 -0.13 7.46 -16.49
N GLY A 477 1.05 8.04 -16.26
CA GLY A 477 1.42 9.33 -16.83
C GLY A 477 1.42 9.34 -18.36
N SER A 478 0.69 10.27 -18.96
CA SER A 478 0.80 10.58 -20.39
C SER A 478 1.63 11.83 -20.64
N ARG A 479 1.71 12.75 -19.66
CA ARG A 479 2.51 13.98 -19.69
C ARG A 479 3.13 14.20 -18.32
N PHE A 480 4.37 14.65 -18.29
CA PHE A 480 5.14 14.81 -17.06
C PHE A 480 5.59 16.24 -16.89
N PHE A 481 5.43 16.76 -15.68
CA PHE A 481 5.87 18.08 -15.29
C PHE A 481 6.75 18.00 -14.06
N VAL A 482 7.84 18.73 -14.05
CA VAL A 482 8.80 18.77 -12.94
C VAL A 482 8.89 20.20 -12.40
N ILE A 483 8.87 20.33 -11.06
CA ILE A 483 9.15 21.61 -10.39
C ILE A 483 10.65 21.72 -10.20
N GLU A 484 11.31 22.56 -11.03
CA GLU A 484 12.74 22.84 -10.98
C GLU A 484 13.01 24.35 -11.06
N GLY A 485 13.97 24.82 -10.26
CA GLY A 485 14.37 26.24 -10.28
C GLY A 485 13.20 27.20 -10.05
N SER A 486 12.27 26.84 -9.17
CA SER A 486 11.04 27.58 -8.88
C SER A 486 10.11 27.77 -10.09
N LYS A 487 10.14 26.84 -11.06
CA LYS A 487 9.25 26.80 -12.22
C LYS A 487 8.73 25.40 -12.47
N LEU A 488 7.49 25.30 -12.95
CA LEU A 488 6.91 24.06 -13.47
C LEU A 488 7.30 23.91 -14.95
N ARG A 489 7.96 22.82 -15.31
CA ARG A 489 8.41 22.55 -16.68
C ARG A 489 7.90 21.19 -17.16
N GLU A 490 7.42 21.15 -18.40
CA GLU A 490 7.07 19.90 -19.06
C GLU A 490 8.34 19.16 -19.50
N VAL A 491 8.37 17.83 -19.30
CA VAL A 491 9.46 16.95 -19.68
C VAL A 491 8.90 15.74 -20.43
N ASP A 492 9.67 15.16 -21.34
CA ASP A 492 9.22 14.04 -22.17
C ASP A 492 9.07 12.74 -21.35
N SER A 493 9.84 12.60 -20.26
CA SER A 493 9.87 11.39 -19.45
C SER A 493 10.21 11.69 -17.99
N PRO A 494 9.68 10.95 -17.02
CA PRO A 494 10.01 11.10 -15.61
C PRO A 494 11.43 10.58 -15.27
N GLU A 495 12.06 9.82 -16.18
CA GLU A 495 13.32 9.10 -15.91
C GLU A 495 14.49 10.02 -15.57
N LEU A 496 14.56 11.21 -16.20
CA LEU A 496 15.59 12.21 -15.86
C LEU A 496 15.43 12.71 -14.43
N PHE A 497 14.20 12.91 -13.98
CA PHE A 497 13.92 13.31 -12.61
C PHE A 497 14.27 12.17 -11.62
N PHE A 498 13.91 10.94 -11.93
CA PHE A 498 14.25 9.78 -11.13
C PHE A 498 15.78 9.59 -11.05
N ALA A 499 16.48 9.71 -12.17
CA ALA A 499 17.94 9.58 -12.19
C ALA A 499 18.66 10.68 -11.37
N ARG A 500 18.16 11.92 -11.38
CA ARG A 500 18.69 12.99 -10.53
C ARG A 500 18.39 12.75 -9.06
N ALA A 501 17.17 12.35 -8.72
CA ALA A 501 16.80 11.97 -7.37
C ALA A 501 17.70 10.86 -6.81
N ALA A 502 18.05 9.89 -7.65
CA ALA A 502 18.97 8.79 -7.30
C ALA A 502 20.42 9.27 -7.02
N ARG A 503 20.84 10.40 -7.62
CA ARG A 503 22.17 11.01 -7.42
C ARG A 503 22.21 12.02 -6.25
N GLY A 504 21.06 12.30 -5.64
CA GLY A 504 20.95 13.35 -4.64
C GLY A 504 20.91 14.78 -5.23
N ASP A 505 20.88 14.92 -6.54
CA ASP A 505 20.91 16.20 -7.27
C ASP A 505 19.49 16.80 -7.50
N SER A 506 18.49 16.33 -6.80
CA SER A 506 17.06 16.70 -7.00
C SER A 506 16.63 17.92 -6.18
#